data_07a34b2816e711e292fb6a54766b9427
#
_entry.id   07a34b2816e711e292fb6a54766b9427
#
_cell.length_a   1.000
_cell.length_b   1.000
_cell.length_c   1.000
_cell.angle_alpha   90.00
_cell.angle_beta   90.00
_cell.angle_gamma   90.00
#
_symmetry.space_group_name_H-M   'P 1'
#
loop_
_entity.id
_entity.type
_entity.pdbx_description
1 polymer ?
#
loop_
_entity_poly.entity_id
_entity_poly.type
_entity_poly.pdbx_seq_one_letter_code
_entity_poly.pdbx_strand_id
1 'polypeptide(L)'
;SDHRAKELLLLTREVLKELPEVCSEFIRAIEFTTQPLTRYAYACDLKLFCEYLVAEIPKFADRQIALLEPEDFEKVTPRDLRTYLEYLGFYIKDGSEHSNAEAGKTRKLATLRSFYEYMFKSELIHTDVSRLVEMPKKHEKPILRMESDEVAQMLDAVETGEMMTERQKRYNDSVRARDLAILTLFLGTGIRVSELVGLDLDDLDFSLNSFIVTRKGGNQAILYFPEEVASV
;
A
#
# COMPACT_ATOMS: atom_id res chain seq x y z
N SER A 1 -8.92 -12.51 -6.66
CA SER A 1 -7.52 -12.16 -6.30
C SER A 1 -6.55 -12.33 -7.47
N ASP A 2 -6.62 -13.38 -8.26
CA ASP A 2 -5.74 -13.63 -9.42
C ASP A 2 -5.92 -12.59 -10.55
N HIS A 3 -7.16 -12.17 -10.82
CA HIS A 3 -7.45 -11.16 -11.83
C HIS A 3 -6.76 -9.82 -11.51
N ARG A 4 -6.83 -9.36 -10.26
CA ARG A 4 -6.18 -8.12 -9.83
C ARG A 4 -4.64 -8.21 -9.89
N ALA A 5 -4.07 -9.37 -9.61
CA ALA A 5 -2.63 -9.57 -9.73
C ALA A 5 -2.17 -9.46 -11.19
N LYS A 6 -2.92 -10.04 -12.14
CA LYS A 6 -2.66 -9.92 -13.58
C LYS A 6 -2.79 -8.49 -14.07
N GLU A 7 -3.83 -7.78 -13.64
CA GLU A 7 -4.02 -6.37 -13.95
C GLU A 7 -2.83 -5.52 -13.48
N LEU A 8 -2.38 -5.69 -12.23
CA LEU A 8 -1.22 -4.98 -11.69
C LEU A 8 0.07 -5.29 -12.44
N LEU A 9 0.25 -6.53 -12.92
CA LEU A 9 1.40 -6.88 -13.76
C LEU A 9 1.38 -6.14 -15.10
N LEU A 10 0.21 -6.03 -15.74
CA LEU A 10 0.05 -5.26 -16.98
C LEU A 10 0.34 -3.78 -16.74
N LEU A 11 -0.25 -3.17 -15.71
CA LEU A 11 0.00 -1.78 -15.34
C LEU A 11 1.47 -1.52 -15.03
N THR A 12 2.14 -2.44 -14.32
CA THR A 12 3.57 -2.33 -14.06
C THR A 12 4.38 -2.31 -15.35
N ARG A 13 4.06 -3.19 -16.30
CA ARG A 13 4.73 -3.23 -17.61
C ARG A 13 4.54 -1.94 -18.40
N GLU A 14 3.34 -1.35 -18.36
CA GLU A 14 3.10 -0.06 -19.03
C GLU A 14 3.96 1.06 -18.42
N VAL A 15 4.03 1.16 -17.11
CA VAL A 15 4.89 2.15 -16.44
C VAL A 15 6.36 1.94 -16.80
N LEU A 16 6.83 0.70 -16.84
CA LEU A 16 8.24 0.38 -17.13
C LEU A 16 8.65 0.70 -18.56
N LYS A 17 7.75 0.80 -19.54
CA LYS A 17 8.08 1.21 -20.92
C LYS A 17 8.64 2.63 -21.00
N GLU A 18 8.31 3.48 -20.05
CA GLU A 18 8.75 4.87 -20.00
C GLU A 18 10.01 5.06 -19.13
N LEU A 19 10.50 3.99 -18.51
CA LEU A 19 11.59 4.02 -17.54
C LEU A 19 12.89 3.42 -18.09
N PRO A 20 14.03 3.75 -17.49
CA PRO A 20 15.33 3.13 -17.79
C PRO A 20 15.27 1.60 -17.64
N GLU A 21 16.07 0.90 -18.42
CA GLU A 21 16.14 -0.57 -18.38
C GLU A 21 16.48 -1.11 -16.98
N VAL A 22 17.36 -0.45 -16.26
CA VAL A 22 17.74 -0.80 -14.89
C VAL A 22 16.54 -0.83 -13.92
N CYS A 23 15.51 -0.03 -14.16
CA CYS A 23 14.26 -0.09 -13.39
C CYS A 23 13.49 -1.39 -13.66
N SER A 24 13.47 -1.84 -14.91
CA SER A 24 12.84 -3.12 -15.29
C SER A 24 13.60 -4.31 -14.70
N GLU A 25 14.91 -4.25 -14.70
CA GLU A 25 15.77 -5.27 -14.07
C GLU A 25 15.54 -5.33 -12.56
N PHE A 26 15.50 -4.17 -11.90
CA PHE A 26 15.19 -4.10 -10.47
C PHE A 26 13.83 -4.72 -10.15
N ILE A 27 12.75 -4.33 -10.87
CA ILE A 27 11.41 -4.88 -10.63
C ILE A 27 11.37 -6.40 -10.84
N ARG A 28 12.13 -6.92 -11.80
CA ARG A 28 12.30 -8.36 -12.03
C ARG A 28 13.06 -9.03 -10.88
N ALA A 29 14.13 -8.40 -10.38
CA ALA A 29 14.93 -8.94 -9.29
C ALA A 29 14.14 -9.12 -7.98
N ILE A 30 13.16 -8.24 -7.72
CA ILE A 30 12.31 -8.32 -6.52
C ILE A 30 11.02 -9.13 -6.72
N GLU A 31 10.83 -9.78 -7.87
CA GLU A 31 9.58 -10.46 -8.21
C GLU A 31 9.19 -11.54 -7.20
N PHE A 32 10.15 -12.35 -6.78
CA PHE A 32 9.90 -13.48 -5.87
C PHE A 32 9.78 -13.08 -4.40
N THR A 33 10.14 -11.85 -4.05
CA THR A 33 10.14 -11.36 -2.65
C THR A 33 9.05 -10.35 -2.37
N THR A 34 8.34 -9.88 -3.41
CA THR A 34 7.35 -8.82 -3.29
C THR A 34 6.02 -9.15 -3.96
N GLN A 35 4.95 -8.57 -3.44
CA GLN A 35 3.61 -8.68 -4.04
C GLN A 35 3.47 -7.79 -5.28
N PRO A 36 2.59 -8.15 -6.26
CA PRO A 36 2.36 -7.35 -7.47
C PRO A 36 2.05 -5.88 -7.20
N LEU A 37 1.25 -5.58 -6.17
CA LEU A 37 0.93 -4.21 -5.77
C LEU A 37 2.17 -3.43 -5.32
N THR A 38 3.10 -4.07 -4.62
CA THR A 38 4.35 -3.44 -4.19
C THR A 38 5.22 -3.10 -5.40
N ARG A 39 5.34 -4.02 -6.36
CA ARG A 39 6.11 -3.78 -7.59
C ARG A 39 5.52 -2.64 -8.43
N TYR A 40 4.19 -2.61 -8.57
CA TYR A 40 3.50 -1.50 -9.23
C TYR A 40 3.76 -0.17 -8.54
N ALA A 41 3.63 -0.12 -7.21
CA ALA A 41 3.92 1.08 -6.44
C ALA A 41 5.39 1.53 -6.59
N TYR A 42 6.33 0.59 -6.60
CA TYR A 42 7.74 0.89 -6.81
C TYR A 42 8.01 1.44 -8.22
N ALA A 43 7.42 0.86 -9.26
CA ALA A 43 7.53 1.38 -10.62
C ALA A 43 6.99 2.81 -10.73
N CYS A 44 5.84 3.11 -10.12
CA CYS A 44 5.29 4.47 -10.08
C CYS A 44 6.18 5.45 -9.30
N ASP A 45 6.78 5.03 -8.18
CA ASP A 45 7.68 5.85 -7.41
C ASP A 45 8.98 6.15 -8.17
N LEU A 46 9.54 5.15 -8.87
CA LEU A 46 10.71 5.33 -9.73
C LEU A 46 10.41 6.26 -10.91
N LYS A 47 9.21 6.14 -11.51
CA LYS A 47 8.78 7.06 -12.57
C LYS A 47 8.79 8.50 -12.08
N LEU A 48 8.16 8.76 -10.94
CA LEU A 48 8.13 10.11 -10.35
C LEU A 48 9.55 10.62 -10.04
N PHE A 49 10.42 9.76 -9.55
CA PHE A 49 11.81 10.15 -9.27
C PHE A 49 12.60 10.47 -10.54
N CYS A 50 12.51 9.66 -11.58
CA CYS A 50 13.15 9.92 -12.86
C CYS A 50 12.61 11.20 -13.52
N GLU A 51 11.31 11.43 -13.48
CA GLU A 51 10.67 12.68 -13.94
C GLU A 51 11.24 13.89 -13.19
N TYR A 52 11.35 13.80 -11.86
CA TYR A 52 11.94 14.83 -11.03
C TYR A 52 13.41 15.10 -11.41
N LEU A 53 14.23 14.06 -11.58
CA LEU A 53 15.63 14.23 -11.95
C LEU A 53 15.79 15.03 -13.24
N VAL A 54 15.03 14.69 -14.27
CA VAL A 54 15.12 15.34 -15.59
C VAL A 54 14.51 16.75 -15.56
N ALA A 55 13.43 16.97 -14.83
CA ALA A 55 12.75 18.25 -14.81
C ALA A 55 13.41 19.29 -13.87
N GLU A 56 13.90 18.85 -12.71
CA GLU A 56 14.29 19.76 -11.63
C GLU A 56 15.80 19.83 -11.38
N ILE A 57 16.56 18.82 -11.83
CA ILE A 57 18.01 18.78 -11.56
C ILE A 57 18.80 19.13 -12.82
N PRO A 58 19.47 20.31 -12.86
CA PRO A 58 20.09 20.85 -14.09
C PRO A 58 21.07 19.89 -14.79
N LYS A 59 21.80 19.08 -14.05
CA LYS A 59 22.77 18.11 -14.64
C LYS A 59 22.10 16.97 -15.42
N PHE A 60 20.76 16.81 -15.33
CA PHE A 60 19.98 15.82 -16.07
C PHE A 60 19.01 16.44 -17.07
N ALA A 61 18.96 17.77 -17.20
CA ALA A 61 17.98 18.48 -18.04
C ALA A 61 17.99 18.06 -19.51
N ASP A 62 19.15 17.64 -20.04
CA ASP A 62 19.29 17.17 -21.43
C ASP A 62 19.09 15.65 -21.58
N ARG A 63 18.73 14.95 -20.49
CA ARG A 63 18.53 13.50 -20.51
C ARG A 63 17.09 13.14 -20.84
N GLN A 64 16.90 12.04 -21.54
CA GLN A 64 15.60 11.38 -21.68
C GLN A 64 15.47 10.32 -20.59
N ILE A 65 14.30 10.23 -19.95
CA ILE A 65 14.06 9.32 -18.82
C ILE A 65 14.42 7.89 -19.18
N ALA A 66 13.96 7.39 -20.33
CA ALA A 66 14.20 6.02 -20.76
C ALA A 66 15.65 5.69 -21.08
N LEU A 67 16.51 6.72 -21.22
CA LEU A 67 17.94 6.60 -21.54
C LEU A 67 18.85 6.90 -20.35
N LEU A 68 18.30 7.03 -19.15
CA LEU A 68 19.12 7.12 -17.94
C LEU A 68 19.80 5.76 -17.68
N GLU A 69 21.07 5.83 -17.35
CA GLU A 69 21.92 4.68 -17.07
C GLU A 69 22.32 4.63 -15.59
N PRO A 70 22.80 3.50 -15.06
CA PRO A 70 23.26 3.40 -13.67
C PRO A 70 24.22 4.53 -13.26
N GLU A 71 25.12 4.93 -14.15
CA GLU A 71 26.07 6.02 -13.95
C GLU A 71 25.40 7.38 -13.74
N ASP A 72 24.21 7.58 -14.29
CA ASP A 72 23.44 8.80 -14.04
C ASP A 72 22.88 8.79 -12.62
N PHE A 73 22.39 7.65 -12.14
CA PHE A 73 21.95 7.50 -10.75
C PHE A 73 23.11 7.63 -9.75
N GLU A 74 24.32 7.23 -10.11
CA GLU A 74 25.51 7.43 -9.29
C GLU A 74 25.89 8.91 -9.13
N LYS A 75 25.58 9.77 -10.12
CA LYS A 75 25.77 11.22 -10.04
C LYS A 75 24.78 11.93 -9.12
N VAL A 76 23.71 11.26 -8.69
CA VAL A 76 22.74 11.82 -7.74
C VAL A 76 23.43 12.02 -6.39
N THR A 77 23.24 13.20 -5.79
CA THR A 77 23.85 13.55 -4.51
C THR A 77 22.86 13.45 -3.35
N PRO A 78 23.32 13.39 -2.10
CA PRO A 78 22.43 13.46 -0.94
C PRO A 78 21.59 14.75 -0.91
N ARG A 79 22.11 15.84 -1.49
CA ARG A 79 21.38 17.09 -1.64
C ARG A 79 20.20 16.92 -2.60
N ASP A 80 20.42 16.31 -3.76
CA ASP A 80 19.36 16.08 -4.75
C ASP A 80 18.22 15.24 -4.16
N LEU A 81 18.54 14.22 -3.35
CA LEU A 81 17.52 13.40 -2.67
C LEU A 81 16.77 14.19 -1.58
N ARG A 82 17.45 15.06 -0.83
CA ARG A 82 16.75 15.94 0.14
C ARG A 82 15.81 16.91 -0.57
N THR A 83 16.25 17.53 -1.66
CA THR A 83 15.41 18.42 -2.49
C THR A 83 14.23 17.64 -3.11
N TYR A 84 14.43 16.37 -3.49
CA TYR A 84 13.32 15.52 -3.91
C TYR A 84 12.27 15.32 -2.81
N LEU A 85 12.70 15.11 -1.55
CA LEU A 85 11.77 14.99 -0.43
C LEU A 85 11.01 16.30 -0.13
N GLU A 86 11.62 17.45 -0.40
CA GLU A 86 10.95 18.76 -0.36
C GLU A 86 9.94 18.89 -1.50
N TYR A 87 10.35 18.58 -2.73
CA TYR A 87 9.50 18.55 -3.92
C TYR A 87 8.24 17.70 -3.71
N LEU A 88 8.36 16.53 -3.10
CA LEU A 88 7.23 15.67 -2.77
C LEU A 88 6.21 16.32 -1.81
N GLY A 89 6.58 17.38 -1.09
CA GLY A 89 5.67 18.13 -0.24
C GLY A 89 4.57 18.84 -1.02
N PHE A 90 4.89 19.33 -2.23
CA PHE A 90 3.96 19.90 -3.16
C PHE A 90 4.57 19.87 -4.57
N TYR A 91 3.87 19.34 -5.54
CA TYR A 91 4.27 19.35 -6.96
C TYR A 91 3.05 19.31 -7.88
N ILE A 92 3.23 19.75 -9.11
CA ILE A 92 2.20 19.70 -10.15
C ILE A 92 2.58 18.58 -11.13
N LYS A 93 1.65 17.68 -11.40
CA LYS A 93 1.80 16.63 -12.39
C LYS A 93 0.51 16.51 -13.22
N ASP A 94 0.66 16.48 -14.55
CA ASP A 94 -0.46 16.40 -15.49
C ASP A 94 -1.56 17.46 -15.23
N GLY A 95 -1.13 18.68 -14.83
CA GLY A 95 -2.02 19.79 -14.52
C GLY A 95 -2.75 19.68 -13.18
N SER A 96 -2.45 18.67 -12.37
CA SER A 96 -3.05 18.44 -11.05
C SER A 96 -2.04 18.68 -9.92
N GLU A 97 -2.52 19.24 -8.81
CA GLU A 97 -1.73 19.44 -7.61
C GLU A 97 -1.61 18.13 -6.81
N HIS A 98 -0.40 17.82 -6.40
CA HIS A 98 -0.09 16.65 -5.58
C HIS A 98 0.71 17.04 -4.35
N SER A 99 0.47 16.35 -3.24
CA SER A 99 1.27 16.49 -2.03
C SER A 99 1.44 15.15 -1.34
N ASN A 100 2.56 14.95 -0.67
CA ASN A 100 2.82 13.78 0.14
C ASN A 100 3.09 14.20 1.59
N ALA A 101 2.31 13.65 2.51
CA ALA A 101 2.63 13.71 3.92
C ALA A 101 3.88 12.85 4.24
N GLU A 102 4.41 12.95 5.45
CA GLU A 102 5.64 12.27 5.88
C GLU A 102 5.66 10.75 5.59
N ALA A 103 4.52 10.08 5.80
CA ALA A 103 4.40 8.65 5.49
C ALA A 103 4.59 8.35 3.99
N GLY A 104 4.06 9.21 3.11
CA GLY A 104 4.22 9.10 1.67
C GLY A 104 5.67 9.34 1.23
N LYS A 105 6.33 10.36 1.81
CA LYS A 105 7.76 10.65 1.57
C LYS A 105 8.63 9.49 2.04
N THR A 106 8.36 8.97 3.25
CA THR A 106 9.07 7.80 3.81
C THR A 106 8.96 6.58 2.90
N ARG A 107 7.76 6.28 2.39
CA ARG A 107 7.54 5.15 1.49
C ARG A 107 8.32 5.32 0.19
N LYS A 108 8.30 6.52 -0.41
CA LYS A 108 9.04 6.80 -1.66
C LYS A 108 10.55 6.72 -1.46
N LEU A 109 11.08 7.23 -0.35
CA LEU A 109 12.49 7.06 -0.02
C LEU A 109 12.86 5.60 0.23
N ALA A 110 11.97 4.79 0.82
CA ALA A 110 12.18 3.35 0.97
C ALA A 110 12.25 2.63 -0.39
N THR A 111 11.44 3.03 -1.37
CA THR A 111 11.55 2.54 -2.75
C THR A 111 12.93 2.87 -3.35
N LEU A 112 13.39 4.11 -3.20
CA LEU A 112 14.72 4.51 -3.69
C LEU A 112 15.84 3.74 -3.00
N ARG A 113 15.74 3.52 -1.68
CA ARG A 113 16.72 2.70 -0.94
C ARG A 113 16.80 1.27 -1.48
N SER A 114 15.65 0.65 -1.75
CA SER A 114 15.61 -0.68 -2.35
C SER A 114 16.22 -0.71 -3.76
N PHE A 115 15.96 0.31 -4.56
CA PHE A 115 16.51 0.45 -5.90
C PHE A 115 18.02 0.69 -5.90
N TYR A 116 18.52 1.62 -5.09
CA TYR A 116 19.96 1.90 -4.96
C TYR A 116 20.70 0.71 -4.35
N GLU A 117 20.11 0.01 -3.37
CA GLU A 117 20.68 -1.21 -2.82
C GLU A 117 20.81 -2.32 -3.88
N TYR A 118 19.79 -2.46 -4.75
CA TYR A 118 19.85 -3.38 -5.89
C TYR A 118 21.01 -3.04 -6.82
N MET A 119 21.10 -1.79 -7.27
CA MET A 119 22.18 -1.37 -8.17
C MET A 119 23.56 -1.56 -7.53
N PHE A 120 23.71 -1.23 -6.26
CA PHE A 120 24.95 -1.41 -5.52
C PHE A 120 25.36 -2.90 -5.39
N LYS A 121 24.40 -3.77 -5.02
CA LYS A 121 24.63 -5.23 -4.92
C LYS A 121 24.90 -5.89 -6.27
N SER A 122 24.38 -5.32 -7.35
CA SER A 122 24.62 -5.77 -8.72
C SER A 122 25.87 -5.14 -9.34
N GLU A 123 26.66 -4.40 -8.57
CA GLU A 123 27.90 -3.72 -9.00
C GLU A 123 27.68 -2.73 -10.16
N LEU A 124 26.45 -2.22 -10.33
CA LEU A 124 26.10 -1.22 -11.33
C LEU A 124 26.50 0.20 -10.90
N ILE A 125 26.62 0.43 -9.60
CA ILE A 125 27.10 1.67 -8.99
C ILE A 125 28.05 1.36 -7.84
N HIS A 126 28.93 2.31 -7.50
CA HIS A 126 29.92 2.15 -6.43
C HIS A 126 29.45 2.74 -5.10
N THR A 127 28.45 3.62 -5.12
CA THR A 127 27.96 4.31 -3.91
C THR A 127 26.43 4.28 -3.85
N ASP A 128 25.90 3.84 -2.71
CA ASP A 128 24.47 3.96 -2.38
C ASP A 128 24.21 5.29 -1.67
N VAL A 129 23.92 6.31 -2.46
CA VAL A 129 23.61 7.66 -1.95
C VAL A 129 22.34 7.72 -1.09
N SER A 130 21.41 6.80 -1.28
CA SER A 130 20.14 6.79 -0.57
C SER A 130 20.31 6.54 0.94
N ARG A 131 21.38 5.86 1.34
CA ARG A 131 21.73 5.60 2.74
C ARG A 131 22.26 6.84 3.46
N LEU A 132 22.73 7.85 2.72
CA LEU A 132 23.24 9.10 3.29
C LEU A 132 22.15 10.13 3.57
N VAL A 133 20.90 9.80 3.29
CA VAL A 133 19.73 10.63 3.58
C VAL A 133 18.91 10.00 4.70
N GLU A 134 18.64 10.76 5.75
CA GLU A 134 17.82 10.26 6.85
C GLU A 134 16.35 10.06 6.43
N MET A 135 15.73 9.03 6.99
CA MET A 135 14.28 8.82 6.81
C MET A 135 13.51 9.94 7.52
N PRO A 136 12.46 10.50 6.89
CA PRO A 136 11.58 11.44 7.56
C PRO A 136 11.06 10.86 8.88
N LYS A 137 11.05 11.66 9.93
CA LYS A 137 10.55 11.25 11.24
C LYS A 137 9.06 10.97 11.13
N LYS A 138 8.66 9.78 11.55
CA LYS A 138 7.25 9.43 11.62
C LYS A 138 6.67 9.93 12.94
N HIS A 139 5.77 10.90 12.88
CA HIS A 139 5.00 11.28 14.05
C HIS A 139 3.90 10.25 14.29
N GLU A 140 3.94 9.59 15.42
CA GLU A 140 2.87 8.69 15.85
C GLU A 140 1.65 9.52 16.22
N LYS A 141 0.54 9.27 15.56
CA LYS A 141 -0.75 9.82 15.96
C LYS A 141 -1.36 8.90 17.02
N PRO A 142 -2.00 9.46 18.06
CA PRO A 142 -2.75 8.64 19.01
C PRO A 142 -3.77 7.79 18.26
N ILE A 143 -3.84 6.50 18.61
CA ILE A 143 -4.84 5.61 18.08
C ILE A 143 -6.14 5.94 18.81
N LEU A 144 -7.12 6.51 18.09
CA LEU A 144 -8.47 6.68 18.60
C LEU A 144 -9.10 5.28 18.67
N ARG A 145 -9.53 4.90 19.86
CA ARG A 145 -10.26 3.64 20.10
C ARG A 145 -11.67 4.00 20.47
N MET A 146 -12.60 3.14 20.06
CA MET A 146 -13.98 3.20 20.57
C MET A 146 -14.00 2.59 21.96
N GLU A 147 -14.71 3.21 22.87
CA GLU A 147 -15.02 2.64 24.18
C GLU A 147 -16.14 1.59 24.05
N SER A 148 -16.30 0.74 25.08
CA SER A 148 -17.24 -0.39 24.99
C SER A 148 -18.68 0.03 24.77
N ASP A 149 -19.10 1.17 25.35
CA ASP A 149 -20.42 1.75 25.17
C ASP A 149 -20.64 2.31 23.75
N GLU A 150 -19.61 2.90 23.13
CA GLU A 150 -19.66 3.36 21.75
C GLU A 150 -19.77 2.18 20.77
N VAL A 151 -19.08 1.07 21.07
CA VAL A 151 -19.20 -0.17 20.30
C VAL A 151 -20.61 -0.73 20.38
N ALA A 152 -21.19 -0.79 21.60
CA ALA A 152 -22.56 -1.25 21.80
C ALA A 152 -23.57 -0.38 21.03
N GLN A 153 -23.47 0.94 21.13
CA GLN A 153 -24.32 1.88 20.39
C GLN A 153 -24.20 1.70 18.88
N MET A 154 -22.99 1.45 18.37
CA MET A 154 -22.79 1.20 16.93
C MET A 154 -23.49 -0.08 16.47
N LEU A 155 -23.40 -1.17 17.22
CA LEU A 155 -24.09 -2.43 16.91
C LEU A 155 -25.61 -2.28 16.99
N ASP A 156 -26.13 -1.64 18.05
CA ASP A 156 -27.54 -1.34 18.21
C ASP A 156 -28.09 -0.48 17.05
N ALA A 157 -27.34 0.51 16.62
CA ALA A 157 -27.74 1.36 15.49
C ALA A 157 -27.84 0.58 14.16
N VAL A 158 -26.98 -0.41 13.94
CA VAL A 158 -27.06 -1.29 12.76
C VAL A 158 -28.25 -2.24 12.89
N GLU A 159 -28.48 -2.77 14.08
CA GLU A 159 -29.56 -3.72 14.34
C GLU A 159 -30.95 -3.06 14.25
N THR A 160 -31.13 -1.91 14.88
CA THR A 160 -32.43 -1.22 14.95
C THR A 160 -32.72 -0.32 13.77
N GLY A 161 -31.68 0.11 13.04
CA GLY A 161 -31.79 1.17 12.03
C GLY A 161 -32.14 2.53 12.63
N GLU A 162 -31.82 2.76 13.91
CA GLU A 162 -32.07 4.03 14.59
C GLU A 162 -31.33 5.15 13.85
N MET A 163 -31.96 6.33 13.75
CA MET A 163 -31.49 7.48 13.00
C MET A 163 -31.49 7.34 11.46
N MET A 164 -31.99 6.25 10.90
CA MET A 164 -32.16 6.05 9.46
C MET A 164 -33.49 6.58 8.96
N THR A 165 -33.51 7.09 7.73
CA THR A 165 -34.75 7.39 7.01
C THR A 165 -35.49 6.10 6.62
N GLU A 166 -36.80 6.17 6.35
CA GLU A 166 -37.59 4.99 5.96
C GLU A 166 -37.06 4.28 4.70
N ARG A 167 -36.42 5.01 3.79
CA ARG A 167 -35.74 4.43 2.62
C ARG A 167 -34.46 3.68 3.01
N GLN A 168 -33.70 4.23 3.94
CA GLN A 168 -32.48 3.60 4.46
C GLN A 168 -32.81 2.37 5.30
N LYS A 169 -33.85 2.41 6.11
CA LYS A 169 -34.34 1.25 6.91
C LYS A 169 -34.67 0.05 6.02
N ARG A 170 -35.44 0.27 4.93
CA ARG A 170 -35.77 -0.80 3.97
C ARG A 170 -34.53 -1.44 3.35
N TYR A 171 -33.50 -0.66 3.09
CA TYR A 171 -32.23 -1.21 2.61
C TYR A 171 -31.49 -1.93 3.74
N ASN A 172 -31.43 -1.34 4.93
CA ASN A 172 -30.82 -1.94 6.11
C ASN A 172 -31.45 -3.31 6.44
N ASP A 173 -32.76 -3.44 6.39
CA ASP A 173 -33.44 -4.73 6.63
C ASP A 173 -32.95 -5.85 5.72
N SER A 174 -32.53 -5.53 4.49
CA SER A 174 -32.01 -6.52 3.54
C SER A 174 -30.56 -6.92 3.77
N VAL A 175 -29.76 -6.09 4.46
CA VAL A 175 -28.32 -6.30 4.65
C VAL A 175 -27.90 -6.40 6.12
N ARG A 176 -28.82 -6.15 7.05
CA ARG A 176 -28.57 -6.05 8.50
C ARG A 176 -27.82 -7.25 9.07
N ALA A 177 -28.30 -8.47 8.80
CA ALA A 177 -27.64 -9.68 9.29
C ALA A 177 -26.18 -9.77 8.81
N ARG A 178 -25.96 -9.50 7.53
CA ARG A 178 -24.60 -9.47 6.96
C ARG A 178 -23.72 -8.42 7.63
N ASP A 179 -24.24 -7.22 7.80
CA ASP A 179 -23.47 -6.09 8.33
C ASP A 179 -23.17 -6.29 9.83
N LEU A 180 -24.09 -6.85 10.60
CA LEU A 180 -23.87 -7.26 11.98
C LEU A 180 -22.80 -8.37 12.05
N ALA A 181 -22.91 -9.42 11.23
CA ALA A 181 -21.94 -10.50 11.20
C ALA A 181 -20.52 -9.98 10.86
N ILE A 182 -20.41 -9.06 9.90
CA ILE A 182 -19.13 -8.41 9.56
C ILE A 182 -18.56 -7.64 10.76
N LEU A 183 -19.36 -6.79 11.39
CA LEU A 183 -18.92 -5.96 12.51
C LEU A 183 -18.53 -6.80 13.73
N THR A 184 -19.36 -7.77 14.11
CA THR A 184 -19.09 -8.64 15.24
C THR A 184 -17.84 -9.50 15.01
N LEU A 185 -17.63 -9.98 13.77
CA LEU A 185 -16.42 -10.72 13.42
C LEU A 185 -15.17 -9.84 13.53
N PHE A 186 -15.21 -8.58 13.07
CA PHE A 186 -14.10 -7.64 13.25
C PHE A 186 -13.81 -7.37 14.72
N LEU A 187 -14.84 -7.09 15.50
CA LEU A 187 -14.70 -6.78 16.93
C LEU A 187 -14.20 -7.98 17.74
N GLY A 188 -14.72 -9.17 17.43
CA GLY A 188 -14.37 -10.39 18.16
C GLY A 188 -13.00 -10.98 17.79
N THR A 189 -12.48 -10.70 16.58
CA THR A 189 -11.30 -11.38 16.07
C THR A 189 -10.16 -10.46 15.65
N GLY A 190 -10.44 -9.19 15.35
CA GLY A 190 -9.47 -8.23 14.86
C GLY A 190 -8.89 -8.59 13.48
N ILE A 191 -9.59 -9.36 12.65
CA ILE A 191 -9.15 -9.71 11.31
C ILE A 191 -9.05 -8.46 10.41
N ARG A 192 -8.25 -8.54 9.36
CA ARG A 192 -8.14 -7.45 8.38
C ARG A 192 -9.30 -7.51 7.38
N VAL A 193 -9.68 -6.34 6.85
CA VAL A 193 -10.70 -6.25 5.78
C VAL A 193 -10.38 -7.19 4.61
N SER A 194 -9.11 -7.26 4.20
CA SER A 194 -8.70 -8.16 3.10
C SER A 194 -8.81 -9.64 3.44
N GLU A 195 -8.68 -10.01 4.71
CA GLU A 195 -8.87 -11.37 5.21
C GLU A 195 -10.36 -11.71 5.20
N LEU A 196 -11.22 -10.81 5.69
CA LEU A 196 -12.68 -10.98 5.63
C LEU A 196 -13.20 -11.14 4.20
N VAL A 197 -12.80 -10.25 3.29
CA VAL A 197 -13.24 -10.29 1.88
C VAL A 197 -12.80 -11.58 1.16
N GLY A 198 -11.76 -12.23 1.67
CA GLY A 198 -11.26 -13.49 1.12
C GLY A 198 -11.84 -14.75 1.77
N LEU A 199 -12.77 -14.62 2.74
CA LEU A 199 -13.40 -15.77 3.38
C LEU A 199 -14.49 -16.36 2.49
N ASP A 200 -14.46 -17.68 2.35
CA ASP A 200 -15.54 -18.48 1.80
C ASP A 200 -16.26 -19.24 2.94
N LEU A 201 -17.46 -19.73 2.68
CA LEU A 201 -18.23 -20.50 3.67
C LEU A 201 -17.51 -21.78 4.12
N ASP A 202 -16.73 -22.38 3.24
CA ASP A 202 -15.94 -23.58 3.51
C ASP A 202 -14.74 -23.31 4.46
N ASP A 203 -14.37 -22.03 4.66
CA ASP A 203 -13.33 -21.64 5.61
C ASP A 203 -13.84 -21.59 7.06
N LEU A 204 -15.17 -21.65 7.28
CA LEU A 204 -15.82 -21.50 8.57
C LEU A 204 -16.13 -22.87 9.19
N ASP A 205 -15.73 -23.08 10.43
CA ASP A 205 -16.12 -24.22 11.24
C ASP A 205 -16.92 -23.77 12.48
N PHE A 206 -18.24 -23.82 12.38
CA PHE A 206 -19.14 -23.43 13.47
C PHE A 206 -19.13 -24.43 14.64
N SER A 207 -18.63 -25.67 14.45
CA SER A 207 -18.51 -26.65 15.53
C SER A 207 -17.34 -26.32 16.47
N LEU A 208 -16.30 -25.70 15.94
CA LEU A 208 -15.12 -25.28 16.68
C LEU A 208 -15.06 -23.75 16.88
N ASN A 209 -16.07 -23.01 16.42
CA ASN A 209 -16.08 -21.54 16.40
C ASN A 209 -14.78 -20.98 15.85
N SER A 210 -14.32 -21.52 14.70
CA SER A 210 -13.05 -21.17 14.08
C SER A 210 -13.19 -20.95 12.58
N PHE A 211 -12.20 -20.31 12.01
CA PHE A 211 -12.11 -20.10 10.57
C PHE A 211 -10.66 -19.96 10.11
N ILE A 212 -10.43 -20.27 8.84
CA ILE A 212 -9.10 -20.19 8.22
C ILE A 212 -8.99 -18.86 7.46
N VAL A 213 -7.94 -18.11 7.72
CA VAL A 213 -7.62 -16.88 6.96
C VAL A 213 -6.30 -17.02 6.23
N THR A 214 -6.24 -16.52 5.01
CA THR A 214 -4.99 -16.39 4.27
C THR A 214 -4.41 -14.99 4.51
N ARG A 215 -3.29 -14.93 5.24
CA ARG A 215 -2.58 -13.70 5.58
C ARG A 215 -1.70 -13.21 4.43
N LYS A 216 -1.20 -11.98 4.58
CA LYS A 216 -0.22 -11.41 3.65
C LYS A 216 0.98 -12.35 3.49
N GLY A 217 1.30 -12.71 2.24
CA GLY A 217 2.37 -13.68 1.92
C GLY A 217 1.89 -15.11 1.70
N GLY A 218 0.57 -15.37 1.75
CA GLY A 218 -0.01 -16.70 1.47
C GLY A 218 -0.04 -17.65 2.66
N ASN A 219 0.44 -17.23 3.83
CA ASN A 219 0.40 -18.04 5.04
C ASN A 219 -1.04 -18.15 5.57
N GLN A 220 -1.49 -19.36 5.87
CA GLN A 220 -2.77 -19.59 6.52
C GLN A 220 -2.65 -19.55 8.04
N ALA A 221 -3.70 -19.08 8.69
CA ALA A 221 -3.83 -19.08 10.13
C ALA A 221 -5.28 -19.45 10.52
N ILE A 222 -5.41 -20.25 11.56
CA ILE A 222 -6.71 -20.54 12.17
C ILE A 222 -6.96 -19.46 13.22
N LEU A 223 -8.12 -18.83 13.15
CA LEU A 223 -8.61 -17.88 14.14
C LEU A 223 -9.88 -18.44 14.76
N TYR A 224 -10.14 -18.03 16.00
CA TYR A 224 -11.33 -18.42 16.74
C TYR A 224 -12.20 -17.19 16.96
N PHE A 225 -13.51 -17.36 16.89
CA PHE A 225 -14.46 -16.30 17.21
C PHE A 225 -15.30 -16.69 18.44
N PRO A 226 -15.71 -15.70 19.24
CA PRO A 226 -16.60 -15.94 20.39
C PRO A 226 -17.95 -16.49 19.95
N GLU A 227 -18.66 -17.15 20.86
CA GLU A 227 -19.97 -17.76 20.60
C GLU A 227 -21.01 -16.70 20.19
N GLU A 228 -20.88 -15.49 20.70
CA GLU A 228 -21.72 -14.34 20.35
C GLU A 228 -21.64 -13.99 18.84
N VAL A 229 -20.46 -14.19 18.22
CA VAL A 229 -20.27 -13.98 16.77
C VAL A 229 -20.98 -15.09 15.97
N ALA A 230 -21.00 -16.32 16.49
CA ALA A 230 -21.66 -17.44 15.83
C ALA A 230 -23.21 -17.33 15.87
N SER A 231 -23.76 -16.54 16.78
CA SER A 231 -25.21 -16.37 16.98
C SER A 231 -25.84 -15.30 16.09
N VAL A 232 -25.05 -14.50 15.40
CA VAL A 232 -25.47 -13.43 14.48
C VAL A 232 -25.57 -13.94 13.06
#